data_3116b7cf446cec2ebd2e627d831f56cb
#
_entry.id   3116b7cf446cec2ebd2e627d831f56cb
#
_cell.length_a   1.000
_cell.length_b   1.000
_cell.length_c   1.000
_cell.angle_alpha   90.00
_cell.angle_beta   90.00
_cell.angle_gamma   90.00
#
_symmetry.space_group_name_H-M   'P 1'
#
loop_
_entity.id
_entity.type
_entity.pdbx_description
1 polymer ?
#
loop_
_entity_poly.entity_id
_entity_poly.type
_entity_poly.pdbx_seq_one_letter_code
_entity_poly.pdbx_strand_id
1 'polypeptide(L)'
;MPSENTGNVITAIKFCKDKVVISFGKMKIDLCEEAYTSGYYYVGKSFTDEQIAKIERENQIGFAMKYAKSVLSGKLMSEWSLRSKLYEKEYTKDIVDEVIIRLKKEKLINDKAYCKELISYYNQKLYGKNRIIQELRLKGIFDETIKELNFPEATELKKARALLPKLEKDYSKLNYVEKKQHVYNALIRYGFSNEVALEVVKKIKNNSVAQETNIMRRDFAVAVDKGKKKYKTEDGVKAFVFRTMQAKGYRLVDIKNLWEKST
;
A
#
# COMPACT_ATOMS: atom_id res chain seq x y z
N MET A 1 46.30 -43.08 -18.95
CA MET A 1 45.08 -43.22 -19.75
C MET A 1 44.13 -42.11 -19.31
N PRO A 2 43.74 -41.15 -20.18
CA PRO A 2 42.71 -40.19 -19.79
C PRO A 2 41.42 -40.98 -19.66
N SER A 3 40.72 -40.83 -18.52
CA SER A 3 39.36 -41.34 -18.29
C SER A 3 38.48 -40.80 -19.41
N GLU A 4 37.90 -41.70 -20.22
CA GLU A 4 36.84 -41.37 -21.15
C GLU A 4 35.68 -40.76 -20.33
N ASN A 5 35.60 -39.45 -20.42
CA ASN A 5 34.44 -38.72 -19.93
C ASN A 5 33.26 -39.09 -20.87
N THR A 6 32.57 -40.20 -20.53
CA THR A 6 31.35 -40.62 -21.22
C THR A 6 30.31 -39.58 -20.99
N GLY A 7 30.37 -38.52 -21.81
CA GLY A 7 29.42 -37.41 -21.75
C GLY A 7 28.00 -37.92 -21.85
N ASN A 8 27.09 -37.29 -21.10
CA ASN A 8 25.67 -37.59 -21.16
C ASN A 8 25.14 -37.42 -22.59
N VAL A 9 24.72 -38.53 -23.22
CA VAL A 9 24.26 -38.56 -24.61
C VAL A 9 22.76 -38.47 -24.66
N ILE A 10 22.22 -37.60 -25.50
CA ILE A 10 20.75 -37.52 -25.73
C ILE A 10 20.26 -38.82 -26.37
N THR A 11 19.40 -39.54 -25.69
CA THR A 11 18.77 -40.79 -26.17
C THR A 11 17.39 -40.56 -26.79
N ALA A 12 16.66 -39.54 -26.36
CA ALA A 12 15.36 -39.21 -26.94
C ALA A 12 15.00 -37.70 -26.71
N ILE A 13 14.20 -37.15 -27.62
CA ILE A 13 13.61 -35.81 -27.51
C ILE A 13 12.12 -35.97 -27.74
N LYS A 14 11.30 -35.48 -26.75
CA LYS A 14 9.85 -35.54 -26.82
C LYS A 14 9.27 -34.14 -26.70
N PHE A 15 8.51 -33.71 -27.70
CA PHE A 15 7.76 -32.47 -27.67
C PHE A 15 6.43 -32.64 -26.93
N CYS A 16 6.19 -31.80 -25.94
CA CYS A 16 4.96 -31.70 -25.19
C CYS A 16 4.35 -30.31 -25.40
N LYS A 17 3.11 -30.07 -24.95
CA LYS A 17 2.38 -28.84 -25.18
C LYS A 17 3.13 -27.58 -24.66
N ASP A 18 3.76 -27.67 -23.51
CA ASP A 18 4.38 -26.52 -22.81
C ASP A 18 5.89 -26.69 -22.54
N LYS A 19 6.48 -27.81 -22.96
CA LYS A 19 7.88 -28.15 -22.70
C LYS A 19 8.40 -29.17 -23.69
N VAL A 20 9.72 -29.23 -23.82
CA VAL A 20 10.43 -30.29 -24.53
C VAL A 20 11.19 -31.16 -23.51
N VAL A 21 10.96 -32.46 -23.53
CA VAL A 21 11.64 -33.40 -22.64
C VAL A 21 12.84 -34.01 -23.37
N ILE A 22 14.03 -33.76 -22.85
CA ILE A 22 15.27 -34.38 -23.36
C ILE A 22 15.67 -35.50 -22.39
N SER A 23 15.95 -36.68 -22.92
CA SER A 23 16.36 -37.85 -22.14
C SER A 23 17.86 -38.15 -22.38
N PHE A 24 18.59 -38.36 -21.29
CA PHE A 24 19.97 -38.80 -21.26
C PHE A 24 20.01 -40.18 -20.55
N GLY A 25 19.60 -41.21 -21.27
CA GLY A 25 19.37 -42.53 -20.65
C GLY A 25 18.23 -42.50 -19.62
N LYS A 26 18.57 -42.69 -18.34
CA LYS A 26 17.59 -42.65 -17.24
C LYS A 26 17.26 -41.19 -16.78
N MET A 27 18.16 -40.25 -16.98
CA MET A 27 17.96 -38.86 -16.62
C MET A 27 17.07 -38.15 -17.66
N LYS A 28 16.18 -37.28 -17.21
CA LYS A 28 15.32 -36.46 -18.06
C LYS A 28 15.36 -35.02 -17.61
N ILE A 29 15.44 -34.12 -18.58
CA ILE A 29 15.39 -32.68 -18.35
C ILE A 29 14.19 -32.13 -19.11
N ASP A 30 13.31 -31.42 -18.41
CA ASP A 30 12.20 -30.69 -18.99
C ASP A 30 12.69 -29.31 -19.40
N LEU A 31 12.77 -29.00 -20.69
CA LEU A 31 13.16 -27.68 -21.18
C LEU A 31 11.93 -26.81 -21.51
N CYS A 32 12.01 -25.55 -21.16
CA CYS A 32 11.08 -24.54 -21.72
C CYS A 32 11.42 -24.30 -23.21
N GLU A 33 10.46 -23.77 -23.96
CA GLU A 33 10.60 -23.56 -25.40
C GLU A 33 11.80 -22.65 -25.74
N GLU A 34 11.99 -21.57 -24.97
CA GLU A 34 13.11 -20.66 -25.15
C GLU A 34 14.48 -21.34 -24.93
N ALA A 35 14.60 -22.19 -23.89
CA ALA A 35 15.83 -22.94 -23.65
C ALA A 35 16.11 -23.99 -24.71
N TYR A 36 15.07 -24.59 -25.26
CA TYR A 36 15.22 -25.54 -26.36
C TYR A 36 15.62 -24.86 -27.67
N THR A 37 14.99 -23.77 -28.02
CA THR A 37 15.25 -23.05 -29.28
C THR A 37 16.61 -22.32 -29.28
N SER A 38 17.12 -21.94 -28.12
CA SER A 38 18.45 -21.31 -27.97
C SER A 38 19.61 -22.29 -28.10
N GLY A 39 19.34 -23.61 -28.10
CA GLY A 39 20.36 -24.66 -28.15
C GLY A 39 20.21 -25.59 -29.36
N TYR A 40 21.28 -26.27 -29.73
CA TYR A 40 21.27 -27.33 -30.75
C TYR A 40 21.13 -28.68 -30.06
N TYR A 41 19.93 -29.28 -30.08
CA TYR A 41 19.64 -30.57 -29.46
C TYR A 41 19.22 -31.58 -30.53
N TYR A 42 19.93 -32.71 -30.58
CA TYR A 42 19.59 -33.86 -31.44
C TYR A 42 20.00 -35.17 -30.77
N VAL A 43 19.32 -36.25 -31.10
CA VAL A 43 19.63 -37.59 -30.57
C VAL A 43 21.03 -37.98 -30.96
N GLY A 44 21.83 -38.45 -30.01
CA GLY A 44 23.25 -38.80 -30.21
C GLY A 44 24.23 -37.68 -29.82
N LYS A 45 23.78 -36.46 -29.56
CA LYS A 45 24.64 -35.38 -29.07
C LYS A 45 25.04 -35.64 -27.60
N SER A 46 26.34 -35.49 -27.30
CA SER A 46 26.86 -35.60 -25.95
C SER A 46 27.10 -34.24 -25.32
N PHE A 47 26.93 -34.19 -23.98
CA PHE A 47 27.14 -32.99 -23.16
C PHE A 47 28.02 -33.36 -21.95
N THR A 48 28.86 -32.44 -21.53
CA THR A 48 29.57 -32.54 -20.24
C THR A 48 28.58 -32.18 -19.09
N ASP A 49 28.92 -32.57 -17.86
CA ASP A 49 28.11 -32.23 -16.69
C ASP A 49 28.01 -30.71 -16.50
N GLU A 50 29.08 -29.95 -16.81
CA GLU A 50 29.05 -28.48 -16.78
C GLU A 50 28.07 -27.88 -17.81
N GLN A 51 28.03 -28.49 -19.01
CA GLN A 51 27.09 -28.06 -20.05
C GLN A 51 25.67 -28.36 -19.65
N ILE A 52 25.42 -29.51 -19.02
CA ILE A 52 24.08 -29.86 -18.46
C ILE A 52 23.69 -28.89 -17.38
N ALA A 53 24.55 -28.58 -16.42
CA ALA A 53 24.25 -27.61 -15.36
C ALA A 53 23.90 -26.21 -15.92
N LYS A 54 24.61 -25.80 -17.00
CA LYS A 54 24.32 -24.55 -17.72
C LYS A 54 22.93 -24.61 -18.38
N ILE A 55 22.58 -25.71 -19.02
CA ILE A 55 21.26 -25.94 -19.65
C ILE A 55 20.17 -25.89 -18.59
N GLU A 56 20.35 -26.58 -17.47
CA GLU A 56 19.39 -26.55 -16.35
C GLU A 56 19.18 -25.15 -15.79
N ARG A 57 20.26 -24.40 -15.62
CA ARG A 57 20.18 -22.99 -15.15
C ARG A 57 19.39 -22.10 -16.11
N GLU A 58 19.73 -22.14 -17.42
CA GLU A 58 19.01 -21.35 -18.44
C GLU A 58 17.54 -21.77 -18.52
N ASN A 59 17.26 -23.06 -18.35
CA ASN A 59 15.91 -23.60 -18.31
C ASN A 59 15.10 -23.06 -17.11
N GLN A 60 15.71 -23.04 -15.92
CA GLN A 60 15.08 -22.43 -14.76
C GLN A 60 14.77 -20.96 -14.99
N ILE A 61 15.69 -20.20 -15.60
CA ILE A 61 15.46 -18.81 -15.99
C ILE A 61 14.30 -18.71 -16.97
N GLY A 62 14.22 -19.59 -17.98
CA GLY A 62 13.11 -19.59 -18.94
C GLY A 62 11.75 -19.83 -18.31
N PHE A 63 11.61 -20.82 -17.42
CA PHE A 63 10.37 -21.06 -16.68
C PHE A 63 10.02 -19.88 -15.77
N ALA A 64 10.99 -19.30 -15.07
CA ALA A 64 10.79 -18.14 -14.22
C ALA A 64 10.36 -16.90 -15.04
N MET A 65 10.93 -16.69 -16.24
CA MET A 65 10.51 -15.65 -17.19
C MET A 65 9.08 -15.84 -17.66
N LYS A 66 8.70 -17.07 -18.07
CA LYS A 66 7.33 -17.41 -18.48
C LYS A 66 6.34 -17.11 -17.35
N TYR A 67 6.65 -17.54 -16.13
CA TYR A 67 5.83 -17.22 -14.95
C TYR A 67 5.74 -15.73 -14.69
N ALA A 68 6.87 -15.02 -14.69
CA ALA A 68 6.91 -13.58 -14.46
C ALA A 68 6.09 -12.80 -15.50
N LYS A 69 6.23 -13.13 -16.79
CA LYS A 69 5.43 -12.53 -17.88
C LYS A 69 3.93 -12.81 -17.69
N SER A 70 3.54 -13.99 -17.28
CA SER A 70 2.12 -14.32 -16.98
C SER A 70 1.58 -13.49 -15.83
N VAL A 71 2.37 -13.25 -14.78
CA VAL A 71 1.98 -12.40 -13.66
C VAL A 71 1.85 -10.93 -14.06
N LEU A 72 2.76 -10.45 -14.91
CA LEU A 72 2.78 -9.06 -15.39
C LEU A 72 1.68 -8.77 -16.43
N SER A 73 1.20 -9.77 -17.17
CA SER A 73 0.13 -9.59 -18.17
C SER A 73 -1.19 -9.14 -17.55
N GLY A 74 -1.43 -9.45 -16.28
CA GLY A 74 -2.67 -9.12 -15.57
C GLY A 74 -2.67 -7.76 -14.88
N LYS A 75 -1.51 -7.19 -14.53
CA LYS A 75 -1.40 -5.92 -13.81
C LYS A 75 0.03 -5.42 -13.70
N LEU A 76 0.19 -4.10 -13.64
CA LEU A 76 1.45 -3.49 -13.24
C LEU A 76 1.76 -3.80 -11.76
N MET A 77 3.04 -4.03 -11.48
CA MET A 77 3.53 -4.24 -10.12
C MET A 77 4.98 -3.77 -9.97
N SER A 78 5.42 -3.58 -8.73
CA SER A 78 6.80 -3.24 -8.43
C SER A 78 7.74 -4.42 -8.63
N GLU A 79 9.02 -4.10 -8.87
CA GLU A 79 10.08 -5.10 -8.86
C GLU A 79 10.06 -5.96 -7.60
N TRP A 80 9.94 -5.32 -6.43
CA TRP A 80 9.88 -6.00 -5.15
C TRP A 80 8.74 -7.03 -5.09
N SER A 81 7.54 -6.64 -5.52
CA SER A 81 6.38 -7.54 -5.54
C SER A 81 6.57 -8.73 -6.47
N LEU A 82 7.24 -8.53 -7.62
CA LEU A 82 7.54 -9.62 -8.54
C LEU A 82 8.62 -10.55 -7.99
N ARG A 83 9.67 -10.00 -7.37
CA ARG A 83 10.70 -10.79 -6.68
C ARG A 83 10.08 -11.69 -5.61
N SER A 84 9.19 -11.14 -4.76
CA SER A 84 8.49 -11.91 -3.74
C SER A 84 7.74 -13.10 -4.35
N LYS A 85 7.03 -12.87 -5.48
CA LYS A 85 6.31 -13.95 -6.18
C LYS A 85 7.21 -15.02 -6.80
N LEU A 86 8.39 -14.63 -7.25
CA LEU A 86 9.39 -15.58 -7.75
C LEU A 86 9.98 -16.41 -6.59
N TYR A 87 10.27 -15.79 -5.44
CA TYR A 87 10.70 -16.52 -4.24
C TYR A 87 9.62 -17.45 -3.69
N GLU A 88 8.34 -17.07 -3.75
CA GLU A 88 7.21 -17.95 -3.42
C GLU A 88 7.13 -19.21 -4.32
N LYS A 89 7.75 -19.17 -5.51
CA LYS A 89 7.93 -20.28 -6.44
C LYS A 89 9.28 -21.00 -6.27
N GLU A 90 9.96 -20.74 -5.16
CA GLU A 90 11.21 -21.37 -4.76
C GLU A 90 12.39 -21.15 -5.75
N TYR A 91 12.30 -20.14 -6.63
CA TYR A 91 13.44 -19.75 -7.46
C TYR A 91 14.56 -19.16 -6.60
N THR A 92 15.79 -19.56 -6.88
CA THR A 92 16.98 -19.06 -6.17
C THR A 92 17.25 -17.59 -6.50
N LYS A 93 18.02 -16.93 -5.63
CA LYS A 93 18.32 -15.50 -5.77
C LYS A 93 18.96 -15.15 -7.11
N ASP A 94 19.91 -15.96 -7.57
CA ASP A 94 20.62 -15.75 -8.83
C ASP A 94 19.71 -15.87 -10.06
N ILE A 95 18.74 -16.79 -10.03
CA ILE A 95 17.71 -16.92 -11.07
C ILE A 95 16.78 -15.70 -11.04
N VAL A 96 16.31 -15.30 -9.85
CA VAL A 96 15.44 -14.13 -9.69
C VAL A 96 16.12 -12.86 -10.17
N ASP A 97 17.40 -12.65 -9.81
CA ASP A 97 18.16 -11.48 -10.24
C ASP A 97 18.30 -11.42 -11.75
N GLU A 98 18.63 -12.54 -12.41
CA GLU A 98 18.73 -12.63 -13.86
C GLU A 98 17.40 -12.33 -14.56
N VAL A 99 16.29 -12.92 -14.05
CA VAL A 99 14.93 -12.67 -14.57
C VAL A 99 14.57 -11.19 -14.49
N ILE A 100 14.84 -10.54 -13.35
CA ILE A 100 14.56 -9.10 -13.17
C ILE A 100 15.38 -8.25 -14.15
N ILE A 101 16.68 -8.58 -14.35
CA ILE A 101 17.52 -7.88 -15.31
C ILE A 101 16.95 -7.99 -16.73
N ARG A 102 16.55 -9.20 -17.17
CA ARG A 102 15.94 -9.41 -18.49
C ARG A 102 14.64 -8.66 -18.66
N LEU A 103 13.74 -8.70 -17.66
CA LEU A 103 12.46 -7.99 -17.68
C LEU A 103 12.61 -6.46 -17.70
N LYS A 104 13.62 -5.91 -17.01
CA LYS A 104 13.96 -4.49 -17.09
C LYS A 104 14.46 -4.10 -18.49
N LYS A 105 15.31 -4.92 -19.08
CA LYS A 105 15.79 -4.72 -20.46
C LYS A 105 14.64 -4.75 -21.47
N GLU A 106 13.66 -5.63 -21.30
CA GLU A 106 12.44 -5.71 -22.09
C GLU A 106 11.43 -4.61 -21.74
N LYS A 107 11.72 -3.73 -20.75
CA LYS A 107 10.84 -2.66 -20.24
C LYS A 107 9.50 -3.16 -19.70
N LEU A 108 9.41 -4.41 -19.28
CA LEU A 108 8.22 -5.02 -18.69
C LEU A 108 8.07 -4.66 -17.20
N ILE A 109 9.15 -4.23 -16.54
CA ILE A 109 9.15 -3.69 -15.17
C ILE A 109 9.69 -2.26 -15.23
N ASN A 110 8.94 -1.33 -14.64
CA ASN A 110 9.34 0.05 -14.51
C ASN A 110 8.66 0.68 -13.26
N ASP A 111 9.38 0.69 -12.15
CA ASP A 111 8.86 1.21 -10.88
C ASP A 111 8.51 2.71 -10.96
N LYS A 112 9.21 3.50 -11.79
CA LYS A 112 8.86 4.92 -12.00
C LYS A 112 7.51 5.09 -12.71
N ALA A 113 7.23 4.27 -13.72
CA ALA A 113 5.91 4.27 -14.38
C ALA A 113 4.81 3.79 -13.44
N TYR A 114 5.08 2.71 -12.69
CA TYR A 114 4.16 2.18 -11.68
C TYR A 114 3.85 3.21 -10.58
N CYS A 115 4.85 3.94 -10.08
CA CYS A 115 4.64 5.03 -9.12
C CYS A 115 3.71 6.11 -9.66
N LYS A 116 3.86 6.53 -10.93
CA LYS A 116 3.00 7.56 -11.53
C LYS A 116 1.53 7.13 -11.54
N GLU A 117 1.26 5.87 -11.87
CA GLU A 117 -0.11 5.34 -11.84
C GLU A 117 -0.67 5.25 -10.43
N LEU A 118 0.11 4.74 -9.47
CA LEU A 118 -0.30 4.70 -8.07
C LEU A 118 -0.59 6.09 -7.51
N ILE A 119 0.28 7.07 -7.79
CA ILE A 119 0.07 8.46 -7.37
C ILE A 119 -1.22 9.01 -7.99
N SER A 120 -1.47 8.78 -9.28
CA SER A 120 -2.71 9.20 -9.93
C SER A 120 -3.94 8.59 -9.25
N TYR A 121 -3.90 7.29 -9.00
CA TYR A 121 -4.97 6.57 -8.29
C TYR A 121 -5.22 7.10 -6.88
N TYR A 122 -4.17 7.33 -6.08
CA TYR A 122 -4.30 7.85 -4.72
C TYR A 122 -4.70 9.34 -4.70
N ASN A 123 -4.30 10.12 -5.71
CA ASN A 123 -4.78 11.49 -5.88
C ASN A 123 -6.29 11.56 -6.14
N GLN A 124 -6.84 10.62 -6.93
CA GLN A 124 -8.29 10.50 -7.11
C GLN A 124 -9.03 10.16 -5.79
N LYS A 125 -8.37 9.44 -4.88
CA LYS A 125 -8.87 9.16 -3.52
C LYS A 125 -8.65 10.31 -2.55
N LEU A 126 -8.10 11.43 -3.02
CA LEU A 126 -7.77 12.62 -2.23
C LEU A 126 -6.82 12.32 -1.06
N TYR A 127 -5.90 11.36 -1.23
CA TYR A 127 -4.86 11.12 -0.23
C TYR A 127 -3.77 12.20 -0.30
N GLY A 128 -3.29 12.61 0.89
CA GLY A 128 -2.15 13.51 1.02
C GLY A 128 -0.82 12.79 0.80
N LYS A 129 0.21 13.59 0.56
CA LYS A 129 1.59 13.14 0.27
C LYS A 129 2.08 12.04 1.22
N ASN A 130 1.92 12.23 2.54
CA ASN A 130 2.47 11.31 3.53
C ASN A 130 1.83 9.91 3.42
N ARG A 131 0.52 9.85 3.18
CA ARG A 131 -0.18 8.59 2.98
C ARG A 131 0.21 7.95 1.65
N ILE A 132 0.32 8.73 0.57
CA ILE A 132 0.79 8.20 -0.72
C ILE A 132 2.17 7.57 -0.59
N ILE A 133 3.11 8.23 0.11
CA ILE A 133 4.44 7.69 0.37
C ILE A 133 4.37 6.38 1.16
N GLN A 134 3.53 6.30 2.20
CA GLN A 134 3.33 5.06 2.95
C GLN A 134 2.80 3.93 2.06
N GLU A 135 1.81 4.22 1.22
CA GLU A 135 1.24 3.23 0.30
C GLU A 135 2.27 2.76 -0.74
N LEU A 136 3.13 3.67 -1.24
CA LEU A 136 4.22 3.30 -2.15
C LEU A 136 5.23 2.38 -1.47
N ARG A 137 5.63 2.67 -0.22
CA ARG A 137 6.51 1.79 0.57
C ARG A 137 5.89 0.41 0.81
N LEU A 138 4.60 0.34 1.11
CA LEU A 138 3.87 -0.93 1.24
C LEU A 138 3.81 -1.73 -0.07
N LYS A 139 3.96 -1.07 -1.21
CA LYS A 139 4.11 -1.71 -2.53
C LYS A 139 5.57 -2.05 -2.87
N GLY A 140 6.48 -1.86 -1.93
CA GLY A 140 7.90 -2.18 -2.10
C GLY A 140 8.66 -1.22 -3.00
N ILE A 141 8.19 0.01 -3.14
CA ILE A 141 8.95 1.05 -3.84
C ILE A 141 10.06 1.55 -2.92
N PHE A 142 11.28 1.57 -3.44
CA PHE A 142 12.47 2.01 -2.69
C PHE A 142 12.45 3.53 -2.43
N ASP A 143 13.02 3.92 -1.28
CA ASP A 143 13.05 5.33 -0.86
C ASP A 143 13.79 6.24 -1.85
N GLU A 144 14.79 5.74 -2.58
CA GLU A 144 15.49 6.46 -3.64
C GLU A 144 14.51 6.89 -4.75
N THR A 145 13.66 5.98 -5.19
CA THR A 145 12.61 6.28 -6.19
C THR A 145 11.59 7.28 -5.63
N ILE A 146 11.21 7.13 -4.36
CA ILE A 146 10.24 8.00 -3.69
C ILE A 146 10.78 9.43 -3.56
N LYS A 147 12.06 9.62 -3.27
CA LYS A 147 12.72 10.94 -3.16
C LYS A 147 12.69 11.74 -4.46
N GLU A 148 12.66 11.06 -5.61
CA GLU A 148 12.56 11.70 -6.93
C GLU A 148 11.14 12.17 -7.27
N LEU A 149 10.12 11.79 -6.46
CA LEU A 149 8.72 12.14 -6.72
C LEU A 149 8.43 13.56 -6.28
N ASN A 150 7.69 14.29 -7.11
CA ASN A 150 7.26 15.64 -6.79
C ASN A 150 5.80 15.67 -6.31
N PHE A 151 5.55 16.33 -5.19
CA PHE A 151 4.23 16.55 -4.61
C PHE A 151 3.99 18.07 -4.42
N PRO A 152 3.49 18.77 -5.43
CA PRO A 152 3.30 20.21 -5.36
C PRO A 152 2.31 20.60 -4.24
N GLU A 153 2.67 21.56 -3.41
CA GLU A 153 1.86 22.02 -2.27
C GLU A 153 0.48 22.52 -2.70
N ALA A 154 0.41 23.22 -3.83
CA ALA A 154 -0.87 23.67 -4.39
C ALA A 154 -1.83 22.50 -4.68
N THR A 155 -1.31 21.34 -5.10
CA THR A 155 -2.11 20.13 -5.31
C THR A 155 -2.57 19.54 -3.98
N GLU A 156 -1.72 19.55 -2.96
CA GLU A 156 -2.07 19.08 -1.61
C GLU A 156 -3.19 19.94 -1.01
N LEU A 157 -3.08 21.25 -1.07
CA LEU A 157 -4.13 22.17 -0.63
C LEU A 157 -5.44 21.97 -1.40
N LYS A 158 -5.39 21.80 -2.72
CA LYS A 158 -6.57 21.56 -3.55
C LYS A 158 -7.29 20.27 -3.12
N LYS A 159 -6.58 19.17 -2.91
CA LYS A 159 -7.13 17.89 -2.45
C LYS A 159 -7.74 18.00 -1.04
N ALA A 160 -7.02 18.63 -0.11
CA ALA A 160 -7.49 18.80 1.26
C ALA A 160 -8.77 19.65 1.32
N ARG A 161 -8.85 20.74 0.52
CA ARG A 161 -10.05 21.58 0.38
C ARG A 161 -11.22 20.78 -0.25
N ALA A 162 -10.95 19.91 -1.21
CA ALA A 162 -11.98 19.07 -1.82
C ALA A 162 -12.60 18.06 -0.82
N LEU A 163 -11.84 17.64 0.20
CA LEU A 163 -12.34 16.79 1.28
C LEU A 163 -13.21 17.54 2.31
N LEU A 164 -13.01 18.85 2.46
CA LEU A 164 -13.61 19.62 3.54
C LEU A 164 -15.14 19.49 3.61
N PRO A 165 -15.92 19.60 2.52
CA PRO A 165 -17.38 19.48 2.58
C PRO A 165 -17.86 18.14 3.14
N LYS A 166 -17.17 17.04 2.76
CA LYS A 166 -17.45 15.72 3.30
C LYS A 166 -17.18 15.65 4.79
N LEU A 167 -16.01 16.12 5.22
CA LEU A 167 -15.61 16.08 6.63
C LEU A 167 -16.51 16.98 7.49
N GLU A 168 -16.91 18.18 7.01
CA GLU A 168 -17.86 19.03 7.71
C GLU A 168 -19.24 18.36 7.89
N LYS A 169 -19.68 17.61 6.89
CA LYS A 169 -20.92 16.80 6.98
C LYS A 169 -20.78 15.66 7.98
N ASP A 170 -19.68 14.92 7.94
CA ASP A 170 -19.41 13.78 8.83
C ASP A 170 -19.37 14.23 10.31
N TYR A 171 -18.82 15.41 10.57
CA TYR A 171 -18.70 16.00 11.91
C TYR A 171 -19.71 17.10 12.21
N SER A 172 -20.82 17.18 11.46
CA SER A 172 -21.86 18.25 11.60
C SER A 172 -22.56 18.24 12.95
N LYS A 173 -22.55 17.13 13.67
CA LYS A 173 -23.16 16.97 15.01
C LYS A 173 -22.25 17.41 16.16
N LEU A 174 -21.03 17.82 15.90
CA LEU A 174 -20.07 18.26 16.90
C LEU A 174 -20.13 19.79 17.05
N ASN A 175 -19.78 20.30 18.24
CA ASN A 175 -19.57 21.72 18.42
C ASN A 175 -18.39 22.21 17.55
N TYR A 176 -18.28 23.52 17.38
CA TYR A 176 -17.30 24.11 16.46
C TYR A 176 -15.85 23.72 16.82
N VAL A 177 -15.50 23.67 18.10
CA VAL A 177 -14.15 23.35 18.57
C VAL A 177 -13.82 21.89 18.29
N GLU A 178 -14.69 20.98 18.70
CA GLU A 178 -14.54 19.54 18.43
C GLU A 178 -14.52 19.26 16.92
N LYS A 179 -15.41 19.91 16.14
CA LYS A 179 -15.46 19.77 14.67
C LYS A 179 -14.11 20.09 14.04
N LYS A 180 -13.51 21.25 14.41
CA LYS A 180 -12.20 21.64 13.90
C LYS A 180 -11.12 20.62 14.24
N GLN A 181 -11.09 20.12 15.47
CA GLN A 181 -10.13 19.13 15.90
C GLN A 181 -10.31 17.80 15.17
N HIS A 182 -11.54 17.34 14.98
CA HIS A 182 -11.83 16.10 14.27
C HIS A 182 -11.50 16.19 12.78
N VAL A 183 -11.80 17.33 12.13
CA VAL A 183 -11.42 17.57 10.73
C VAL A 183 -9.90 17.63 10.58
N TYR A 184 -9.19 18.31 11.49
CA TYR A 184 -7.73 18.33 11.51
C TYR A 184 -7.16 16.90 11.59
N ASN A 185 -7.60 16.14 12.58
CA ASN A 185 -7.16 14.75 12.78
C ASN A 185 -7.50 13.85 11.57
N ALA A 186 -8.63 14.10 10.92
CA ALA A 186 -9.01 13.39 9.70
C ALA A 186 -8.05 13.73 8.55
N LEU A 187 -7.73 15.00 8.32
CA LEU A 187 -6.77 15.42 7.30
C LEU A 187 -5.39 14.81 7.51
N ILE A 188 -4.91 14.75 8.77
CA ILE A 188 -3.65 14.06 9.11
C ILE A 188 -3.74 12.56 8.75
N ARG A 189 -4.85 11.88 9.07
CA ARG A 189 -5.06 10.46 8.68
C ARG A 189 -5.14 10.26 7.17
N TYR A 190 -5.65 11.25 6.43
CA TYR A 190 -5.60 11.26 4.96
C TYR A 190 -4.19 11.49 4.41
N GLY A 191 -3.22 11.84 5.28
CA GLY A 191 -1.81 11.99 4.95
C GLY A 191 -1.39 13.39 4.53
N PHE A 192 -2.18 14.42 4.83
CA PHE A 192 -1.76 15.80 4.64
C PHE A 192 -0.76 16.23 5.71
N SER A 193 0.06 17.23 5.42
CA SER A 193 0.96 17.83 6.39
C SER A 193 0.19 18.69 7.41
N ASN A 194 0.84 19.00 8.54
CA ASN A 194 0.26 19.85 9.57
C ASN A 194 -0.12 21.24 9.01
N GLU A 195 0.75 21.81 8.19
CA GLU A 195 0.56 23.12 7.58
C GLU A 195 -0.68 23.16 6.68
N VAL A 196 -0.81 22.17 5.79
CA VAL A 196 -1.99 22.02 4.92
C VAL A 196 -3.26 21.79 5.74
N ALA A 197 -3.20 20.92 6.75
CA ALA A 197 -4.35 20.64 7.60
C ALA A 197 -4.80 21.89 8.38
N LEU A 198 -3.87 22.64 8.98
CA LEU A 198 -4.18 23.88 9.70
C LEU A 198 -4.76 24.95 8.78
N GLU A 199 -4.23 25.11 7.56
CA GLU A 199 -4.78 26.07 6.61
C GLU A 199 -6.20 25.76 6.20
N VAL A 200 -6.51 24.47 5.95
CA VAL A 200 -7.85 24.04 5.57
C VAL A 200 -8.85 24.17 6.73
N VAL A 201 -8.44 23.83 7.95
CA VAL A 201 -9.28 23.95 9.15
C VAL A 201 -9.68 25.40 9.45
N LYS A 202 -8.85 26.40 9.08
CA LYS A 202 -9.23 27.82 9.19
C LYS A 202 -10.42 28.20 8.31
N LYS A 203 -10.74 27.42 7.28
CA LYS A 203 -11.87 27.66 6.37
C LYS A 203 -13.20 27.06 6.87
N ILE A 204 -13.19 26.28 7.95
CA ILE A 204 -14.41 25.70 8.54
C ILE A 204 -15.30 26.84 9.03
N LYS A 205 -16.56 26.81 8.60
CA LYS A 205 -17.57 27.78 9.06
C LYS A 205 -18.02 27.46 10.48
N ASN A 206 -18.22 28.52 11.26
CA ASN A 206 -18.85 28.38 12.57
C ASN A 206 -20.25 27.76 12.43
N ASN A 207 -20.65 26.98 13.42
CA ASN A 207 -22.05 26.58 13.56
C ASN A 207 -22.90 27.83 13.81
N SER A 208 -24.17 27.81 13.40
CA SER A 208 -25.06 28.87 13.82
C SER A 208 -25.27 28.84 15.37
N VAL A 209 -25.61 29.99 15.96
CA VAL A 209 -25.83 30.07 17.40
C VAL A 209 -26.87 29.06 17.88
N ALA A 210 -27.95 28.89 17.10
CA ALA A 210 -29.01 27.90 17.42
C ALA A 210 -28.46 26.45 17.38
N GLN A 211 -27.65 26.12 16.37
CA GLN A 211 -27.02 24.80 16.30
C GLN A 211 -26.05 24.55 17.46
N GLU A 212 -25.21 25.52 17.78
CA GLU A 212 -24.24 25.40 18.87
C GLU A 212 -24.94 25.21 20.22
N THR A 213 -26.01 25.98 20.46
CA THR A 213 -26.84 25.85 21.66
C THR A 213 -27.49 24.47 21.77
N ASN A 214 -28.05 23.93 20.69
CA ASN A 214 -28.65 22.61 20.68
C ASN A 214 -27.65 21.51 20.93
N ILE A 215 -26.46 21.62 20.31
CA ILE A 215 -25.36 20.66 20.52
C ILE A 215 -24.89 20.70 21.98
N MET A 216 -24.73 21.89 22.53
CA MET A 216 -24.33 22.09 23.93
C MET A 216 -25.33 21.47 24.91
N ARG A 217 -26.64 21.70 24.72
CA ARG A 217 -27.72 21.11 25.56
C ARG A 217 -27.68 19.57 25.51
N ARG A 218 -27.53 19.00 24.32
CA ARG A 218 -27.41 17.55 24.15
C ARG A 218 -26.17 17.00 24.87
N ASP A 219 -25.01 17.62 24.68
CA ASP A 219 -23.78 17.20 25.29
C ASP A 219 -23.79 17.31 26.82
N PHE A 220 -24.46 18.36 27.33
CA PHE A 220 -24.70 18.55 28.74
C PHE A 220 -25.59 17.42 29.32
N ALA A 221 -26.71 17.12 28.69
CA ALA A 221 -27.58 16.04 29.11
C ALA A 221 -26.87 14.69 29.17
N VAL A 222 -26.06 14.39 28.15
CA VAL A 222 -25.22 13.17 28.11
C VAL A 222 -24.15 13.16 29.23
N ALA A 223 -23.58 14.32 29.52
CA ALA A 223 -22.60 14.43 30.62
C ALA A 223 -23.25 14.23 31.98
N VAL A 224 -24.44 14.79 32.21
CA VAL A 224 -25.20 14.61 33.45
C VAL A 224 -25.57 13.13 33.63
N ASP A 225 -26.14 12.47 32.60
CA ASP A 225 -26.49 11.04 32.69
C ASP A 225 -25.26 10.16 33.02
N LYS A 226 -24.13 10.39 32.35
CA LYS A 226 -22.88 9.69 32.67
C LYS A 226 -22.38 9.99 34.08
N GLY A 227 -22.48 11.25 34.51
CA GLY A 227 -22.09 11.68 35.85
C GLY A 227 -22.92 10.98 36.94
N LYS A 228 -24.25 10.94 36.80
CA LYS A 228 -25.18 10.26 37.72
C LYS A 228 -24.90 8.75 37.82
N LYS A 229 -24.50 8.10 36.73
CA LYS A 229 -24.09 6.68 36.73
C LYS A 229 -22.77 6.44 37.48
N LYS A 230 -21.89 7.43 37.51
CA LYS A 230 -20.54 7.28 38.04
C LYS A 230 -20.38 7.78 39.49
N TYR A 231 -21.11 8.81 39.85
CA TYR A 231 -21.01 9.49 41.16
C TYR A 231 -22.34 9.50 41.87
N LYS A 232 -22.30 9.24 43.22
CA LYS A 232 -23.49 9.20 44.06
C LYS A 232 -23.89 10.58 44.65
N THR A 233 -22.92 11.52 44.67
CA THR A 233 -23.14 12.87 45.21
C THR A 233 -23.33 13.87 44.10
N GLU A 234 -24.17 14.88 44.35
CA GLU A 234 -24.45 15.96 43.44
C GLU A 234 -23.19 16.73 43.05
N ASP A 235 -22.31 17.01 44.02
CA ASP A 235 -21.02 17.67 43.81
C ASP A 235 -20.12 16.87 42.90
N GLY A 236 -20.12 15.54 43.04
CA GLY A 236 -19.35 14.63 42.17
C GLY A 236 -19.85 14.65 40.75
N VAL A 237 -21.17 14.66 40.56
CA VAL A 237 -21.82 14.79 39.24
C VAL A 237 -21.48 16.13 38.61
N LYS A 238 -21.63 17.23 39.38
CA LYS A 238 -21.33 18.59 38.93
C LYS A 238 -19.90 18.73 38.47
N ALA A 239 -18.94 18.30 39.29
CA ALA A 239 -17.52 18.34 38.96
C ALA A 239 -17.19 17.54 37.67
N PHE A 240 -17.81 16.38 37.50
CA PHE A 240 -17.66 15.56 36.30
C PHE A 240 -18.21 16.27 35.05
N VAL A 241 -19.43 16.81 35.14
CA VAL A 241 -20.07 17.54 34.04
C VAL A 241 -19.24 18.73 33.62
N PHE A 242 -18.84 19.56 34.57
CA PHE A 242 -18.02 20.76 34.30
C PHE A 242 -16.69 20.40 33.59
N ARG A 243 -15.96 19.43 34.12
CA ARG A 243 -14.72 18.95 33.48
C ARG A 243 -14.95 18.40 32.08
N THR A 244 -16.01 17.61 31.89
CA THR A 244 -16.35 17.01 30.58
C THR A 244 -16.71 18.05 29.56
N MET A 245 -17.53 19.04 29.93
CA MET A 245 -17.94 20.12 29.05
C MET A 245 -16.80 21.08 28.71
N GLN A 246 -15.92 21.38 29.68
CA GLN A 246 -14.72 22.18 29.42
C GLN A 246 -13.74 21.47 28.48
N ALA A 247 -13.55 20.15 28.63
CA ALA A 247 -12.73 19.36 27.72
C ALA A 247 -13.25 19.38 26.27
N LYS A 248 -14.56 19.58 26.07
CA LYS A 248 -15.19 19.79 24.75
C LYS A 248 -15.06 21.23 24.23
N GLY A 249 -14.47 22.14 25.03
CA GLY A 249 -14.24 23.53 24.65
C GLY A 249 -15.39 24.51 24.97
N TYR A 250 -16.39 24.11 25.78
CA TYR A 250 -17.44 25.02 26.21
C TYR A 250 -16.94 25.96 27.32
N ARG A 251 -17.46 27.22 27.32
CA ARG A 251 -17.09 28.21 28.31
C ARG A 251 -17.75 27.92 29.65
N LEU A 252 -17.04 28.16 30.73
CA LEU A 252 -17.52 27.95 32.10
C LEU A 252 -18.85 28.65 32.41
N VAL A 253 -19.03 29.89 31.92
CA VAL A 253 -20.25 30.67 32.11
C VAL A 253 -21.47 29.96 31.50
N ASP A 254 -21.32 29.44 30.28
CA ASP A 254 -22.39 28.75 29.56
C ASP A 254 -22.76 27.43 30.26
N ILE A 255 -21.74 26.71 30.78
CA ILE A 255 -21.97 25.46 31.55
C ILE A 255 -22.70 25.75 32.86
N LYS A 256 -22.32 26.83 33.60
CA LYS A 256 -23.00 27.25 34.83
C LYS A 256 -24.48 27.58 34.58
N ASN A 257 -24.76 28.39 33.55
CA ASN A 257 -26.11 28.75 33.18
C ASN A 257 -27.00 27.54 32.83
N LEU A 258 -26.43 26.51 32.22
CA LEU A 258 -27.15 25.25 31.95
C LEU A 258 -27.37 24.43 33.21
N TRP A 259 -26.40 24.38 34.11
CA TRP A 259 -26.52 23.67 35.37
C TRP A 259 -27.62 24.28 36.25
N GLU A 260 -27.62 25.61 36.45
CA GLU A 260 -28.63 26.35 37.24
C GLU A 260 -30.06 26.24 36.68
N LYS A 261 -30.23 26.02 35.38
CA LYS A 261 -31.54 25.80 34.75
C LYS A 261 -32.01 24.35 34.79
N SER A 262 -31.15 23.43 35.18
CA SER A 262 -31.43 21.98 35.21
C SER A 262 -31.61 21.41 36.60
N THR A 263 -31.22 22.19 37.60
CA THR A 263 -31.51 21.99 39.05
C THR A 263 -32.71 22.83 39.45
#